data_aa3c5b2c73726236d38b84e0b37925e8
#
_entry.id   aa3c5b2c73726236d38b84e0b37925e8
#
_cell.length_a   1.000
_cell.length_b   1.000
_cell.length_c   1.000
_cell.angle_alpha   90.00
_cell.angle_beta   90.00
_cell.angle_gamma   90.00
#
_symmetry.space_group_name_H-M   'P 1'
#
loop_
_entity.id
_entity.type
_entity.pdbx_description
1 polymer ?
#
loop_
_entity_poly.entity_id
_entity_poly.type
_entity_poly.pdbx_seq_one_letter_code
_entity_poly.pdbx_strand_id
1 'polypeptide(L)'
;AGYITINISSPNTEGLRDFHDQGEMQKLLSGINKIIKEKKIDCPIAIKISPDINDNEISKIVELVISHKIQGLIVSNTTDSNRNNLSDIKRHETGGLSGQPLKDISTNLIKKFYKETKGKINIIGVGGVDSGESAFEKITAGADAVQLYTGMVYKGPGIVKEIKKDLISILKKENLKNVSEAVGINAWPQCIQELYNTRKKLCLKDAN
;
A
#
# COMPACT_ATOMS: atom_id res chain seq x y z
N ALA A 1 18.64 -1.88 -8.17
CA ALA A 1 17.26 -1.51 -7.83
C ALA A 1 17.13 -1.33 -6.32
N GLY A 2 16.27 -0.42 -5.86
CA GLY A 2 16.02 -0.22 -4.43
C GLY A 2 15.14 -1.32 -3.84
N TYR A 3 14.29 -1.95 -4.64
CA TYR A 3 13.48 -3.12 -4.31
C TYR A 3 12.97 -3.80 -5.58
N ILE A 4 12.50 -5.03 -5.45
CA ILE A 4 11.88 -5.82 -6.53
C ILE A 4 10.39 -6.00 -6.21
N THR A 5 9.52 -5.76 -7.20
CA THR A 5 8.08 -5.99 -7.06
C THR A 5 7.66 -7.29 -7.72
N ILE A 6 7.01 -8.17 -6.96
CA ILE A 6 6.30 -9.34 -7.47
C ILE A 6 4.84 -8.92 -7.68
N ASN A 7 4.44 -8.77 -8.93
CA ASN A 7 3.08 -8.35 -9.27
C ASN A 7 2.18 -9.57 -9.53
N ILE A 8 1.28 -9.85 -8.59
CA ILE A 8 0.32 -10.96 -8.65
C ILE A 8 -1.13 -10.48 -8.79
N SER A 9 -1.35 -9.22 -9.17
CA SER A 9 -2.63 -8.54 -8.95
C SER A 9 -3.22 -7.86 -10.17
N SER A 10 -2.64 -8.04 -11.37
CA SER A 10 -3.19 -7.41 -12.57
C SER A 10 -4.55 -8.01 -12.94
N PRO A 11 -5.61 -7.17 -13.12
CA PRO A 11 -6.89 -7.65 -13.63
C PRO A 11 -6.85 -7.96 -15.13
N ASN A 12 -5.78 -7.53 -15.82
CA ASN A 12 -5.65 -7.65 -17.28
C ASN A 12 -4.90 -8.92 -17.70
N THR A 13 -4.46 -9.75 -16.76
CA THR A 13 -3.71 -10.99 -17.00
C THR A 13 -4.49 -12.14 -16.40
N GLU A 14 -4.98 -13.02 -17.25
CA GLU A 14 -5.74 -14.21 -16.83
C GLU A 14 -4.90 -15.10 -15.90
N GLY A 15 -5.51 -15.61 -14.85
CA GLY A 15 -4.88 -16.47 -13.85
C GLY A 15 -3.90 -15.78 -12.89
N LEU A 16 -3.52 -14.51 -13.11
CA LEU A 16 -2.53 -13.86 -12.24
C LEU A 16 -3.07 -13.61 -10.83
N ARG A 17 -4.36 -13.38 -10.67
CA ARG A 17 -5.00 -13.20 -9.37
C ARG A 17 -5.19 -14.49 -8.60
N ASP A 18 -5.03 -15.67 -9.24
CA ASP A 18 -5.08 -16.97 -8.56
C ASP A 18 -3.95 -17.10 -7.54
N PHE A 19 -2.86 -16.34 -7.71
CA PHE A 19 -1.79 -16.24 -6.70
C PHE A 19 -2.22 -15.54 -5.40
N HIS A 20 -3.45 -15.04 -5.26
CA HIS A 20 -4.01 -14.66 -3.98
C HIS A 20 -4.54 -15.87 -3.19
N ASP A 21 -4.75 -17.03 -3.86
CA ASP A 21 -4.98 -18.29 -3.16
C ASP A 21 -3.78 -18.65 -2.28
N GLN A 22 -4.07 -19.11 -1.07
CA GLN A 22 -3.04 -19.39 -0.06
C GLN A 22 -2.01 -20.41 -0.54
N GLY A 23 -2.44 -21.48 -1.22
CA GLY A 23 -1.55 -22.52 -1.69
C GLY A 23 -0.64 -22.06 -2.82
N GLU A 24 -1.18 -21.34 -3.79
CA GLU A 24 -0.42 -20.82 -4.92
C GLU A 24 0.55 -19.71 -4.48
N MET A 25 0.12 -18.82 -3.58
CA MET A 25 1.01 -17.81 -3.00
C MET A 25 2.16 -18.44 -2.20
N GLN A 26 1.88 -19.47 -1.40
CA GLN A 26 2.91 -20.17 -0.63
C GLN A 26 3.96 -20.82 -1.52
N LYS A 27 3.54 -21.48 -2.62
CA LYS A 27 4.46 -22.06 -3.62
C LYS A 27 5.34 -20.99 -4.25
N LEU A 28 4.74 -19.89 -4.68
CA LEU A 28 5.44 -18.75 -5.28
C LEU A 28 6.49 -18.17 -4.32
N LEU A 29 6.11 -17.86 -3.08
CA LEU A 29 7.03 -17.27 -2.10
C LEU A 29 8.15 -18.22 -1.70
N SER A 30 7.87 -19.51 -1.60
CA SER A 30 8.89 -20.53 -1.33
C SER A 30 9.92 -20.60 -2.47
N GLY A 31 9.43 -20.56 -3.73
CA GLY A 31 10.30 -20.52 -4.92
C GLY A 31 11.17 -19.25 -4.96
N ILE A 32 10.60 -18.09 -4.67
CA ILE A 32 11.32 -16.81 -4.60
C ILE A 32 12.41 -16.88 -3.51
N ASN A 33 12.08 -17.35 -2.31
CA ASN A 33 13.04 -17.46 -1.21
C ASN A 33 14.20 -18.42 -1.55
N LYS A 34 13.92 -19.49 -2.29
CA LYS A 34 14.96 -20.40 -2.80
C LYS A 34 15.93 -19.65 -3.73
N ILE A 35 15.39 -18.91 -4.72
CA ILE A 35 16.19 -18.14 -5.68
C ILE A 35 17.01 -17.06 -4.97
N ILE A 36 16.41 -16.33 -4.02
CA ILE A 36 17.09 -15.29 -3.22
C ILE A 36 18.32 -15.89 -2.52
N LYS A 37 18.17 -17.05 -1.88
CA LYS A 37 19.27 -17.73 -1.19
C LYS A 37 20.34 -18.23 -2.16
N GLU A 38 19.94 -18.90 -3.23
CA GLU A 38 20.87 -19.47 -4.23
C GLU A 38 21.68 -18.38 -4.95
N LYS A 39 21.04 -17.28 -5.30
CA LYS A 39 21.66 -16.18 -6.04
C LYS A 39 22.26 -15.10 -5.14
N LYS A 40 22.12 -15.23 -3.80
CA LYS A 40 22.57 -14.24 -2.80
C LYS A 40 22.05 -12.83 -3.12
N ILE A 41 20.75 -12.74 -3.43
CA ILE A 41 20.11 -11.47 -3.77
C ILE A 41 19.93 -10.66 -2.49
N ASP A 42 20.60 -9.52 -2.42
CA ASP A 42 20.43 -8.52 -1.36
C ASP A 42 19.59 -7.35 -1.88
N CYS A 43 18.30 -7.60 -2.07
CA CYS A 43 17.35 -6.60 -2.55
C CYS A 43 15.99 -6.88 -1.91
N PRO A 44 15.36 -5.87 -1.26
CA PRO A 44 14.03 -6.02 -0.67
C PRO A 44 12.98 -6.45 -1.70
N ILE A 45 12.10 -7.34 -1.29
CA ILE A 45 10.98 -7.82 -2.10
C ILE A 45 9.68 -7.20 -1.59
N ALA A 46 8.88 -6.67 -2.51
CA ALA A 46 7.52 -6.21 -2.27
C ALA A 46 6.52 -6.98 -3.13
N ILE A 47 5.35 -7.29 -2.57
CA ILE A 47 4.26 -7.95 -3.29
C ILE A 47 3.18 -6.93 -3.59
N LYS A 48 2.72 -6.86 -4.85
CA LYS A 48 1.65 -5.97 -5.26
C LYS A 48 0.31 -6.69 -5.25
N ILE A 49 -0.62 -6.15 -4.46
CA ILE A 49 -1.90 -6.75 -4.10
C ILE A 49 -3.05 -6.14 -4.93
N SER A 50 -4.05 -6.96 -5.24
CA SER A 50 -5.33 -6.51 -5.83
C SER A 50 -6.14 -5.71 -4.79
N PRO A 51 -6.90 -4.68 -5.21
CA PRO A 51 -7.86 -4.03 -4.33
C PRO A 51 -9.13 -4.87 -4.10
N ASP A 52 -9.37 -5.87 -4.94
CA ASP A 52 -10.60 -6.67 -4.98
C ASP A 52 -10.46 -7.96 -4.17
N ILE A 53 -9.98 -7.83 -2.91
CA ILE A 53 -9.79 -8.92 -1.96
C ILE A 53 -10.64 -8.71 -0.71
N ASN A 54 -11.01 -9.81 -0.05
CA ASN A 54 -11.80 -9.79 1.18
C ASN A 54 -10.92 -9.87 2.45
N ASP A 55 -11.54 -9.69 3.61
CA ASP A 55 -10.82 -9.63 4.90
C ASP A 55 -10.12 -10.95 5.26
N ASN A 56 -10.69 -12.10 4.88
CA ASN A 56 -10.06 -13.41 5.11
C ASN A 56 -8.79 -13.57 4.27
N GLU A 57 -8.80 -13.07 3.03
CA GLU A 57 -7.61 -13.07 2.17
C GLU A 57 -6.51 -12.15 2.72
N ILE A 58 -6.87 -11.00 3.31
CA ILE A 58 -5.91 -10.10 3.94
C ILE A 58 -5.11 -10.83 5.03
N SER A 59 -5.79 -11.51 5.96
CA SER A 59 -5.13 -12.23 7.06
C SER A 59 -4.19 -13.33 6.54
N LYS A 60 -4.62 -14.10 5.53
CA LYS A 60 -3.79 -15.15 4.90
C LYS A 60 -2.56 -14.57 4.20
N ILE A 61 -2.73 -13.47 3.45
CA ILE A 61 -1.63 -12.77 2.76
C ILE A 61 -0.62 -12.28 3.80
N VAL A 62 -1.07 -11.66 4.88
CA VAL A 62 -0.19 -11.14 5.95
C VAL A 62 0.59 -12.27 6.61
N GLU A 63 -0.06 -13.39 6.93
CA GLU A 63 0.62 -14.58 7.48
C GLU A 63 1.74 -15.06 6.57
N LEU A 64 1.47 -15.22 5.27
CA LEU A 64 2.45 -15.68 4.28
C LEU A 64 3.59 -14.69 4.08
N VAL A 65 3.29 -13.39 4.00
CA VAL A 65 4.27 -12.32 3.84
C VAL A 65 5.24 -12.29 5.03
N ILE A 66 4.72 -12.40 6.26
CA ILE A 66 5.54 -12.44 7.49
C ILE A 66 6.37 -13.72 7.56
N SER A 67 5.77 -14.90 7.34
CA SER A 67 6.47 -16.19 7.45
C SER A 67 7.57 -16.34 6.39
N HIS A 68 7.40 -15.78 5.20
CA HIS A 68 8.41 -15.78 4.13
C HIS A 68 9.36 -14.58 4.18
N LYS A 69 9.28 -13.73 5.22
CA LYS A 69 10.15 -12.56 5.42
C LYS A 69 10.16 -11.60 4.24
N ILE A 70 9.01 -11.37 3.62
CA ILE A 70 8.81 -10.36 2.59
C ILE A 70 8.82 -8.99 3.26
N GLN A 71 9.54 -8.01 2.68
CA GLN A 71 9.79 -6.71 3.32
C GLN A 71 8.69 -5.68 3.05
N GLY A 72 7.89 -5.84 1.99
CA GLY A 72 6.92 -4.82 1.64
C GLY A 72 5.67 -5.33 0.93
N LEU A 73 4.61 -4.54 1.04
CA LEU A 73 3.36 -4.69 0.29
C LEU A 73 3.10 -3.42 -0.53
N ILE A 74 2.68 -3.56 -1.78
CA ILE A 74 2.21 -2.45 -2.61
C ILE A 74 0.68 -2.55 -2.69
N VAL A 75 0.00 -1.61 -2.08
CA VAL A 75 -1.46 -1.56 -1.92
C VAL A 75 -2.01 -0.30 -2.58
N SER A 76 -2.63 -0.40 -3.77
CA SER A 76 -3.02 -1.59 -4.51
C SER A 76 -2.79 -1.46 -6.02
N ASN A 77 -3.14 -2.52 -6.76
CA ASN A 77 -3.30 -2.48 -8.21
C ASN A 77 -4.62 -1.77 -8.57
N THR A 78 -4.99 -1.77 -9.85
CA THR A 78 -6.28 -1.29 -10.36
C THR A 78 -7.40 -2.28 -10.04
N THR A 79 -8.65 -1.78 -9.98
CA THR A 79 -9.85 -2.60 -9.74
C THR A 79 -10.62 -2.85 -11.04
N ASP A 80 -11.25 -4.00 -11.16
CA ASP A 80 -12.25 -4.29 -12.20
C ASP A 80 -13.70 -4.23 -11.66
N SER A 81 -13.85 -4.01 -10.35
CA SER A 81 -15.12 -3.86 -9.67
C SER A 81 -15.59 -2.38 -9.61
N ASN A 82 -16.86 -2.20 -9.26
CA ASN A 82 -17.46 -0.93 -8.84
C ASN A 82 -17.35 0.24 -9.85
N ARG A 83 -17.82 0.01 -11.08
CA ARG A 83 -17.89 1.03 -12.13
C ARG A 83 -19.22 1.77 -12.20
N ASN A 84 -20.17 1.44 -11.34
CA ASN A 84 -21.53 1.98 -11.39
C ASN A 84 -21.59 3.51 -11.18
N ASN A 85 -20.63 4.06 -10.47
CA ASN A 85 -20.55 5.49 -10.19
C ASN A 85 -19.85 6.29 -11.31
N LEU A 86 -19.40 5.64 -12.40
CA LEU A 86 -18.82 6.30 -13.55
C LEU A 86 -19.94 6.74 -14.50
N SER A 87 -19.95 8.01 -14.91
CA SER A 87 -20.93 8.58 -15.82
C SER A 87 -20.59 8.39 -17.30
N ASP A 88 -19.33 8.12 -17.63
CA ASP A 88 -18.85 7.97 -19.00
C ASP A 88 -19.39 6.68 -19.64
N ILE A 89 -19.74 6.74 -20.93
CA ILE A 89 -20.21 5.60 -21.73
C ILE A 89 -19.16 4.47 -21.79
N LYS A 90 -17.88 4.83 -21.72
CA LYS A 90 -16.74 3.90 -21.72
C LYS A 90 -16.53 3.16 -20.40
N ARG A 91 -17.36 3.40 -19.38
CA ARG A 91 -17.29 2.68 -18.10
C ARG A 91 -17.34 1.16 -18.24
N HIS A 92 -17.85 0.64 -19.36
CA HIS A 92 -17.96 -0.78 -19.65
C HIS A 92 -16.75 -1.37 -20.39
N GLU A 93 -15.73 -0.55 -20.72
CA GLU A 93 -14.53 -1.06 -21.37
C GLU A 93 -13.75 -2.01 -20.44
N THR A 94 -13.14 -3.03 -21.06
CA THR A 94 -12.29 -4.00 -20.35
C THR A 94 -11.03 -3.33 -19.82
N GLY A 95 -10.56 -3.75 -18.63
CA GLY A 95 -9.32 -3.26 -18.03
C GLY A 95 -9.51 -2.76 -16.59
N GLY A 96 -8.42 -2.49 -15.90
CA GLY A 96 -8.46 -2.03 -14.52
C GLY A 96 -8.76 -0.54 -14.39
N LEU A 97 -9.70 -0.18 -13.52
CA LEU A 97 -10.01 1.20 -13.16
C LEU A 97 -8.94 1.75 -12.22
N SER A 98 -8.41 2.94 -12.52
CA SER A 98 -7.38 3.63 -11.74
C SER A 98 -7.80 5.09 -11.42
N GLY A 99 -6.92 5.82 -10.75
CA GLY A 99 -7.14 7.24 -10.43
C GLY A 99 -8.08 7.45 -9.26
N GLN A 100 -8.81 8.58 -9.27
CA GLN A 100 -9.67 9.01 -8.17
C GLN A 100 -10.72 7.97 -7.71
N PRO A 101 -11.38 7.22 -8.59
CA PRO A 101 -12.34 6.19 -8.17
C PRO A 101 -11.71 5.09 -7.29
N LEU A 102 -10.40 4.89 -7.38
CA LEU A 102 -9.67 3.90 -6.58
C LEU A 102 -9.18 4.46 -5.23
N LYS A 103 -9.24 5.78 -5.00
CA LYS A 103 -8.63 6.45 -3.85
C LYS A 103 -9.07 5.84 -2.52
N ASP A 104 -10.37 5.82 -2.27
CA ASP A 104 -10.93 5.39 -0.99
C ASP A 104 -10.80 3.87 -0.79
N ILE A 105 -10.99 3.09 -1.85
CA ILE A 105 -10.82 1.63 -1.84
C ILE A 105 -9.40 1.29 -1.39
N SER A 106 -8.41 1.87 -2.04
CA SER A 106 -7.00 1.62 -1.75
C SER A 106 -6.59 2.16 -0.37
N THR A 107 -7.10 3.33 0.06
CA THR A 107 -6.82 3.89 1.39
C THR A 107 -7.38 3.02 2.52
N ASN A 108 -8.60 2.52 2.36
CA ASN A 108 -9.21 1.60 3.32
C ASN A 108 -8.46 0.26 3.37
N LEU A 109 -8.00 -0.23 2.23
CA LEU A 109 -7.23 -1.47 2.16
C LEU A 109 -5.85 -1.32 2.84
N ILE A 110 -5.15 -0.18 2.64
CA ILE A 110 -3.93 0.16 3.36
C ILE A 110 -4.16 0.10 4.87
N LYS A 111 -5.26 0.71 5.34
CA LYS A 111 -5.62 0.72 6.76
C LYS A 111 -5.82 -0.68 7.33
N LYS A 112 -6.46 -1.57 6.57
CA LYS A 112 -6.66 -2.98 6.95
C LYS A 112 -5.33 -3.74 7.04
N PHE A 113 -4.47 -3.63 6.02
CA PHE A 113 -3.15 -4.26 6.03
C PHE A 113 -2.27 -3.73 7.15
N TYR A 114 -2.26 -2.41 7.39
CA TYR A 114 -1.47 -1.82 8.46
C TYR A 114 -1.88 -2.37 9.85
N LYS A 115 -3.18 -2.49 10.10
CA LYS A 115 -3.71 -3.09 11.33
C LYS A 115 -3.29 -4.55 11.48
N GLU A 116 -3.46 -5.34 10.43
CA GLU A 116 -3.19 -6.77 10.45
C GLU A 116 -1.69 -7.06 10.60
N THR A 117 -0.84 -6.30 9.91
CA THR A 117 0.62 -6.40 10.06
C THR A 117 1.14 -5.80 11.35
N LYS A 118 0.33 -5.01 12.07
CA LYS A 118 0.73 -4.24 13.25
C LYS A 118 1.95 -3.34 12.97
N GLY A 119 2.02 -2.81 11.76
CA GLY A 119 3.13 -1.97 11.30
C GLY A 119 4.48 -2.69 11.12
N LYS A 120 4.49 -4.02 11.03
CA LYS A 120 5.74 -4.81 10.87
C LYS A 120 6.21 -4.93 9.43
N ILE A 121 5.37 -4.62 8.46
CA ILE A 121 5.65 -4.70 7.03
C ILE A 121 5.52 -3.31 6.43
N ASN A 122 6.49 -2.90 5.62
CA ASN A 122 6.42 -1.63 4.90
C ASN A 122 5.29 -1.65 3.88
N ILE A 123 4.47 -0.61 3.85
CA ILE A 123 3.36 -0.49 2.90
C ILE A 123 3.63 0.68 1.97
N ILE A 124 3.56 0.40 0.66
CA ILE A 124 3.58 1.42 -0.38
C ILE A 124 2.16 1.64 -0.87
N GLY A 125 1.59 2.81 -0.59
CA GLY A 125 0.22 3.15 -0.96
C GLY A 125 0.11 3.60 -2.42
N VAL A 126 -0.82 2.99 -3.16
CA VAL A 126 -1.08 3.31 -4.58
C VAL A 126 -2.58 3.40 -4.83
N GLY A 127 -3.01 4.33 -5.67
CA GLY A 127 -4.40 4.49 -6.12
C GLY A 127 -4.99 5.84 -5.72
N GLY A 128 -5.27 6.69 -6.71
CA GLY A 128 -5.88 8.00 -6.53
C GLY A 128 -5.00 9.05 -5.86
N VAL A 129 -3.67 8.88 -5.87
CA VAL A 129 -2.74 9.92 -5.39
C VAL A 129 -2.55 10.97 -6.49
N ASP A 130 -2.98 12.20 -6.21
CA ASP A 130 -2.89 13.33 -7.14
C ASP A 130 -2.71 14.69 -6.47
N SER A 131 -2.56 14.71 -5.14
CA SER A 131 -2.32 15.91 -4.32
C SER A 131 -1.57 15.55 -3.04
N GLY A 132 -1.10 16.57 -2.30
CA GLY A 132 -0.51 16.38 -0.98
C GLY A 132 -1.47 15.77 0.02
N GLU A 133 -2.74 16.16 -0.03
CA GLU A 133 -3.81 15.63 0.84
C GLU A 133 -4.05 14.14 0.57
N SER A 134 -4.21 13.74 -0.70
CA SER A 134 -4.43 12.33 -1.06
C SER A 134 -3.22 11.45 -0.74
N ALA A 135 -2.01 11.99 -0.80
CA ALA A 135 -0.80 11.32 -0.33
C ALA A 135 -0.79 11.19 1.20
N PHE A 136 -1.12 12.27 1.91
CA PHE A 136 -1.18 12.29 3.38
C PHE A 136 -2.24 11.33 3.93
N GLU A 137 -3.42 11.24 3.29
CA GLU A 137 -4.46 10.27 3.64
C GLU A 137 -3.92 8.83 3.62
N LYS A 138 -3.15 8.45 2.60
CA LYS A 138 -2.56 7.11 2.52
C LYS A 138 -1.49 6.88 3.59
N ILE A 139 -0.66 7.89 3.84
CA ILE A 139 0.37 7.82 4.87
C ILE A 139 -0.28 7.64 6.25
N THR A 140 -1.28 8.45 6.56
CA THR A 140 -1.99 8.36 7.85
C THR A 140 -2.82 7.07 7.99
N ALA A 141 -3.20 6.45 6.89
CA ALA A 141 -3.81 5.11 6.89
C ALA A 141 -2.79 3.99 7.16
N GLY A 142 -1.49 4.23 7.01
CA GLY A 142 -0.43 3.28 7.30
C GLY A 142 0.58 3.03 6.18
N ALA A 143 0.58 3.85 5.12
CA ALA A 143 1.59 3.75 4.06
C ALA A 143 2.89 4.45 4.47
N ASP A 144 4.02 3.77 4.33
CA ASP A 144 5.38 4.32 4.55
C ASP A 144 5.84 5.18 3.37
N ALA A 145 5.34 4.87 2.18
CA ALA A 145 5.59 5.59 0.94
C ALA A 145 4.36 5.56 0.04
N VAL A 146 4.32 6.44 -0.96
CA VAL A 146 3.24 6.49 -1.95
C VAL A 146 3.77 6.40 -3.37
N GLN A 147 2.99 5.77 -4.24
CA GLN A 147 3.19 5.77 -5.69
C GLN A 147 2.00 6.43 -6.38
N LEU A 148 2.23 7.03 -7.53
CA LEU A 148 1.19 7.58 -8.38
C LEU A 148 1.45 7.24 -9.85
N TYR A 149 0.38 7.11 -10.62
CA TYR A 149 0.43 6.93 -12.07
C TYR A 149 -0.55 7.86 -12.77
N THR A 150 -1.85 7.67 -12.57
CA THR A 150 -2.92 8.42 -13.24
C THR A 150 -2.85 9.93 -12.95
N GLY A 151 -2.52 10.32 -11.72
CA GLY A 151 -2.30 11.73 -11.38
C GLY A 151 -1.20 12.37 -12.21
N MET A 152 -0.11 11.65 -12.48
CA MET A 152 0.98 12.13 -13.35
C MET A 152 0.56 12.23 -14.81
N VAL A 153 -0.29 11.32 -15.30
CA VAL A 153 -0.81 11.39 -16.68
C VAL A 153 -1.60 12.67 -16.91
N TYR A 154 -2.43 13.08 -15.94
CA TYR A 154 -3.26 14.28 -16.07
C TYR A 154 -2.54 15.58 -15.71
N LYS A 155 -1.66 15.59 -14.72
CA LYS A 155 -1.02 16.79 -14.18
C LYS A 155 0.45 16.93 -14.58
N GLY A 156 1.00 15.96 -15.30
CA GLY A 156 2.40 15.92 -15.70
C GLY A 156 3.37 15.60 -14.56
N PRO A 157 4.69 15.50 -14.86
CA PRO A 157 5.70 15.07 -13.89
C PRO A 157 5.94 16.09 -12.76
N GLY A 158 5.54 17.35 -12.95
CA GLY A 158 5.61 18.40 -11.92
C GLY A 158 4.83 18.09 -10.66
N ILE A 159 3.77 17.27 -10.77
CA ILE A 159 2.91 16.85 -9.64
C ILE A 159 3.71 16.29 -8.45
N VAL A 160 4.81 15.58 -8.70
CA VAL A 160 5.63 15.00 -7.61
C VAL A 160 6.24 16.10 -6.74
N LYS A 161 6.68 17.20 -7.37
CA LYS A 161 7.22 18.35 -6.64
C LYS A 161 6.13 19.08 -5.84
N GLU A 162 4.95 19.23 -6.42
CA GLU A 162 3.79 19.82 -5.77
C GLU A 162 3.36 19.00 -4.55
N ILE A 163 3.14 17.70 -4.71
CA ILE A 163 2.79 16.79 -3.60
C ILE A 163 3.82 16.88 -2.46
N LYS A 164 5.11 16.90 -2.77
CA LYS A 164 6.15 17.01 -1.75
C LYS A 164 6.09 18.36 -1.00
N LYS A 165 5.83 19.45 -1.70
CA LYS A 165 5.66 20.78 -1.11
C LYS A 165 4.44 20.83 -0.20
N ASP A 166 3.32 20.28 -0.66
CA ASP A 166 2.07 20.24 0.10
C ASP A 166 2.20 19.38 1.34
N LEU A 167 2.84 18.19 1.22
CA LEU A 167 3.13 17.32 2.36
C LEU A 167 3.94 18.05 3.44
N ILE A 168 4.96 18.83 3.07
CA ILE A 168 5.73 19.64 4.03
C ILE A 168 4.82 20.63 4.76
N SER A 169 3.90 21.28 4.03
CA SER A 169 2.96 22.24 4.61
C SER A 169 1.96 21.56 5.56
N ILE A 170 1.45 20.39 5.17
CA ILE A 170 0.53 19.59 5.99
C ILE A 170 1.24 19.12 7.28
N LEU A 171 2.45 18.55 7.16
CA LEU A 171 3.22 18.10 8.34
C LEU A 171 3.46 19.22 9.33
N LYS A 172 3.79 20.43 8.86
CA LYS A 172 3.95 21.61 9.72
C LYS A 172 2.65 21.98 10.44
N LYS A 173 1.52 21.98 9.72
CA LYS A 173 0.20 22.27 10.27
C LYS A 173 -0.21 21.26 11.34
N GLU A 174 0.10 19.99 11.12
CA GLU A 174 -0.18 18.89 12.05
C GLU A 174 0.88 18.75 13.18
N ASN A 175 1.87 19.66 13.26
CA ASN A 175 2.97 19.63 14.20
C ASN A 175 3.79 18.32 14.17
N LEU A 176 3.94 17.73 12.98
CA LEU A 176 4.75 16.53 12.74
C LEU A 176 6.13 16.93 12.19
N LYS A 177 7.19 16.30 12.70
CA LYS A 177 8.58 16.61 12.31
C LYS A 177 8.95 15.98 10.96
N ASN A 178 8.38 14.82 10.66
CA ASN A 178 8.67 14.05 9.45
C ASN A 178 7.52 13.12 9.09
N VAL A 179 7.58 12.54 7.88
CA VAL A 179 6.54 11.65 7.35
C VAL A 179 6.36 10.39 8.21
N SER A 180 7.43 9.85 8.80
CA SER A 180 7.34 8.63 9.59
C SER A 180 6.48 8.79 10.85
N GLU A 181 6.38 10.01 11.38
CA GLU A 181 5.48 10.29 12.51
C GLU A 181 4.00 10.24 12.10
N ALA A 182 3.69 10.49 10.82
CA ALA A 182 2.34 10.46 10.29
C ALA A 182 1.85 9.04 9.97
N VAL A 183 2.76 8.06 9.81
CA VAL A 183 2.39 6.71 9.37
C VAL A 183 1.45 6.03 10.36
N GLY A 184 0.25 5.72 9.88
CA GLY A 184 -0.76 4.97 10.63
C GLY A 184 -1.49 5.74 11.73
N ILE A 185 -1.32 7.08 11.85
CA ILE A 185 -2.01 7.86 12.89
C ILE A 185 -3.53 7.78 12.79
N ASN A 186 -4.10 7.54 11.61
CA ASN A 186 -5.54 7.37 11.39
C ASN A 186 -5.94 5.89 11.18
N ALA A 187 -5.01 4.96 11.41
CA ALA A 187 -5.30 3.55 11.23
C ALA A 187 -6.25 3.01 12.32
N TRP A 188 -6.14 3.48 13.55
CA TRP A 188 -6.90 3.02 14.69
C TRP A 188 -7.99 4.01 15.10
N PRO A 189 -9.08 3.56 15.77
CA PRO A 189 -10.00 4.46 16.44
C PRO A 189 -9.28 5.37 17.43
N GLN A 190 -9.77 6.60 17.60
CA GLN A 190 -9.11 7.64 18.40
C GLN A 190 -8.76 7.18 19.83
N CYS A 191 -9.63 6.38 20.47
CA CYS A 191 -9.40 5.83 21.80
C CYS A 191 -8.21 4.84 21.90
N ILE A 192 -7.87 4.15 20.80
CA ILE A 192 -6.73 3.21 20.76
C ILE A 192 -5.46 3.92 20.31
N GLN A 193 -5.60 5.03 19.59
CA GLN A 193 -4.51 5.80 19.00
C GLN A 193 -3.62 6.43 20.07
N GLU A 194 -4.19 6.93 21.14
CA GLU A 194 -3.44 7.48 22.28
C GLU A 194 -2.55 6.42 22.94
N LEU A 195 -3.08 5.21 23.12
CA LEU A 195 -2.32 4.07 23.66
C LEU A 195 -1.19 3.62 22.71
N TYR A 196 -1.47 3.59 21.41
CA TYR A 196 -0.48 3.21 20.40
C TYR A 196 0.66 4.24 20.31
N ASN A 197 0.32 5.53 20.28
CA ASN A 197 1.29 6.63 20.25
C ASN A 197 2.15 6.68 21.52
N THR A 198 1.58 6.37 22.67
CA THR A 198 2.32 6.28 23.94
C THR A 198 3.30 5.12 23.92
N ARG A 199 2.90 3.93 23.45
CA ARG A 199 3.81 2.78 23.27
C ARG A 199 4.91 3.03 22.26
N LYS A 200 4.61 3.65 21.11
CA LYS A 200 5.61 3.99 20.08
C LYS A 200 6.65 4.96 20.63
N LYS A 201 6.24 5.93 21.46
CA LYS A 201 7.17 6.85 22.15
C LYS A 201 8.06 6.15 23.19
N LEU A 202 7.54 5.13 23.88
CA LEU A 202 8.32 4.34 24.84
C LEU A 202 9.35 3.46 24.13
N CYS A 203 8.96 2.71 23.09
CA CYS A 203 9.90 1.88 22.33
C CYS A 203 11.02 2.66 21.63
N LEU A 204 10.79 3.94 21.29
CA LEU A 204 11.82 4.80 20.69
C LEU A 204 12.79 5.39 21.76
N LYS A 205 12.41 5.36 23.04
CA LYS A 205 13.30 5.77 24.15
C LYS A 205 14.24 4.65 24.59
N ASP A 206 13.85 3.41 24.42
CA ASP A 206 14.65 2.24 24.78
C ASP A 206 15.64 1.83 23.66
N ALA A 207 15.61 2.51 22.52
CA ALA A 207 16.49 2.26 21.35
C ALA A 207 17.63 3.31 21.19
N ASN A 208 17.76 4.24 22.12
CA ASN A 208 18.87 5.21 22.26
C ASN A 208 19.58 4.97 23.58
#